data_d09b7959d9c17c4dfabf287455ec1c30
#
_entry.id   d09b7959d9c17c4dfabf287455ec1c30
#
_cell.length_a   1.000
_cell.length_b   1.000
_cell.length_c   1.000
_cell.angle_alpha   90.00
_cell.angle_beta   90.00
_cell.angle_gamma   90.00
#
_symmetry.space_group_name_H-M   'P 1'
#
loop_
_entity.id
_entity.type
_entity.pdbx_description
1 polymer ?
#
loop_
_entity_poly.entity_id
_entity_poly.type
_entity_poly.pdbx_seq_one_letter_code
_entity_poly.pdbx_strand_id
1 'polypeptide(L)'
;MISLEQIKDLQQRVETLGRCIDVEGKRADVAARQERTLAADFWDDPKEAEKFLKELSGVKFWVTGYDKIASGVEDLNVLLEFEDEEIDQAYAAVLEELEALELRNMLGEEGDNLGAVLTINSGAGGTEANDWSAMLMRMYVRWAERNGYKVTVTDELEGEDAGIKSVTMQVEGDYAFGYLKAESGVHRLVRISP
;
A
#
# COMPACT_ATOMS: atom_id res chain seq x y z
N MET A 1 -1.60 -18.17 21.32
CA MET A 1 -1.61 -19.43 20.54
C MET A 1 -2.77 -19.37 19.55
N ILE A 2 -2.50 -19.47 18.27
CA ILE A 2 -3.50 -19.38 17.18
C ILE A 2 -4.41 -20.61 17.20
N SER A 3 -5.69 -20.38 16.97
CA SER A 3 -6.71 -21.45 16.94
C SER A 3 -7.01 -21.87 15.49
N LEU A 4 -7.50 -23.11 15.33
CA LEU A 4 -7.99 -23.59 14.03
C LEU A 4 -9.08 -22.69 13.43
N GLU A 5 -9.91 -22.07 14.27
CA GLU A 5 -10.97 -21.16 13.84
C GLU A 5 -10.38 -19.89 13.18
N GLN A 6 -9.32 -19.32 13.76
CA GLN A 6 -8.63 -18.16 13.19
C GLN A 6 -7.98 -18.46 11.83
N ILE A 7 -7.38 -19.66 11.67
CA ILE A 7 -6.81 -20.07 10.37
C ILE A 7 -7.92 -20.27 9.31
N LYS A 8 -9.06 -20.84 9.70
CA LYS A 8 -10.21 -20.99 8.79
C LYS A 8 -10.80 -19.64 8.37
N ASP A 9 -10.90 -18.69 9.30
CA ASP A 9 -11.35 -17.34 8.96
C ASP A 9 -10.38 -16.65 7.98
N LEU A 10 -9.07 -16.77 8.23
CA LEU A 10 -8.03 -16.26 7.34
C LEU A 10 -8.15 -16.92 5.95
N GLN A 11 -8.31 -18.23 5.87
CA GLN A 11 -8.48 -18.95 4.62
C GLN A 11 -9.72 -18.48 3.85
N GLN A 12 -10.85 -18.25 4.52
CA GLN A 12 -12.07 -17.75 3.89
C GLN A 12 -11.89 -16.33 3.34
N ARG A 13 -11.12 -15.47 4.04
CA ARG A 13 -10.76 -14.14 3.54
C ARG A 13 -9.90 -14.23 2.27
N VAL A 14 -8.90 -15.11 2.26
CA VAL A 14 -8.03 -15.33 1.08
C VAL A 14 -8.85 -15.82 -0.12
N GLU A 15 -9.74 -16.78 0.06
CA GLU A 15 -10.63 -17.26 -1.01
C GLU A 15 -11.55 -16.16 -1.54
N THR A 16 -12.05 -15.31 -0.65
CA THR A 16 -12.90 -14.16 -1.01
C THR A 16 -12.11 -13.14 -1.82
N LEU A 17 -10.90 -12.79 -1.36
CA LEU A 17 -10.01 -11.90 -2.09
C LEU A 17 -9.68 -12.46 -3.49
N GLY A 18 -9.35 -13.76 -3.60
CA GLY A 18 -9.06 -14.42 -4.88
C GLY A 18 -10.19 -14.29 -5.90
N ARG A 19 -11.44 -14.39 -5.43
CA ARG A 19 -12.63 -14.15 -6.27
C ARG A 19 -12.79 -12.68 -6.64
N CYS A 20 -12.59 -11.77 -5.68
CA CYS A 20 -12.73 -10.33 -5.92
C CYS A 20 -11.73 -9.80 -6.94
N ILE A 21 -10.48 -10.27 -6.88
CA ILE A 21 -9.42 -9.85 -7.82
C ILE A 21 -9.40 -10.67 -9.13
N ASP A 22 -10.25 -11.70 -9.25
CA ASP A 22 -10.23 -12.65 -10.39
C ASP A 22 -8.83 -13.24 -10.62
N VAL A 23 -8.29 -13.90 -9.60
CA VAL A 23 -6.91 -14.40 -9.63
C VAL A 23 -6.69 -15.41 -10.77
N GLU A 24 -7.67 -16.26 -11.09
CA GLU A 24 -7.56 -17.25 -12.17
C GLU A 24 -7.54 -16.59 -13.54
N GLY A 25 -8.39 -15.58 -13.78
CA GLY A 25 -8.34 -14.79 -15.00
C GLY A 25 -7.01 -14.06 -15.16
N LYS A 26 -6.47 -13.51 -14.06
CA LYS A 26 -5.15 -12.86 -14.05
C LYS A 26 -4.00 -13.84 -14.30
N ARG A 27 -4.07 -15.08 -13.80
CA ARG A 27 -3.07 -16.13 -14.11
C ARG A 27 -3.04 -16.43 -15.61
N ALA A 28 -4.21 -16.59 -16.22
CA ALA A 28 -4.32 -16.82 -17.66
C ALA A 28 -3.77 -15.64 -18.48
N ASP A 29 -4.08 -14.39 -18.06
CA ASP A 29 -3.56 -13.18 -18.71
C ASP A 29 -2.03 -13.08 -18.56
N VAL A 30 -1.48 -13.35 -17.37
CA VAL A 30 -0.02 -13.40 -17.17
C VAL A 30 0.64 -14.42 -18.10
N ALA A 31 0.08 -15.63 -18.20
CA ALA A 31 0.63 -16.67 -19.07
C ALA A 31 0.62 -16.25 -20.55
N ALA A 32 -0.51 -15.72 -21.04
CA ALA A 32 -0.64 -15.25 -22.42
C ALA A 32 0.31 -14.07 -22.73
N ARG A 33 0.42 -13.11 -21.79
CA ARG A 33 1.35 -11.98 -21.97
C ARG A 33 2.81 -12.41 -21.90
N GLN A 34 3.18 -13.37 -21.06
CA GLN A 34 4.53 -13.93 -21.04
C GLN A 34 4.87 -14.62 -22.35
N GLU A 35 3.94 -15.39 -22.92
CA GLU A 35 4.14 -16.01 -24.24
C GLU A 35 4.40 -14.94 -25.32
N ARG A 36 3.65 -13.82 -25.31
CA ARG A 36 3.86 -12.71 -26.24
C ARG A 36 5.27 -12.10 -26.13
N THR A 37 5.87 -12.05 -24.93
CA THR A 37 7.24 -11.52 -24.76
C THR A 37 8.33 -12.39 -25.43
N LEU A 38 8.01 -13.64 -25.75
CA LEU A 38 8.93 -14.57 -26.43
C LEU A 38 8.90 -14.43 -27.96
N ALA A 39 7.94 -13.69 -28.51
CA ALA A 39 7.83 -13.49 -29.94
C ALA A 39 9.01 -12.63 -30.47
N ALA A 40 9.52 -12.97 -31.65
CA ALA A 40 10.70 -12.34 -32.22
C ALA A 40 10.52 -10.84 -32.49
N ASP A 41 9.30 -10.42 -32.81
CA ASP A 41 8.89 -9.03 -33.10
C ASP A 41 8.60 -8.20 -31.86
N PHE A 42 8.63 -8.80 -30.65
CA PHE A 42 8.27 -8.10 -29.39
C PHE A 42 9.19 -6.90 -29.09
N TRP A 43 10.46 -7.00 -29.47
CA TRP A 43 11.49 -6.02 -29.15
C TRP A 43 11.73 -4.98 -30.27
N ASP A 44 10.95 -5.01 -31.34
CA ASP A 44 11.10 -4.11 -32.49
C ASP A 44 10.76 -2.64 -32.10
N ASP A 45 9.81 -2.45 -31.16
CA ASP A 45 9.51 -1.14 -30.54
C ASP A 45 9.79 -1.17 -29.03
N PRO A 46 10.94 -0.61 -28.59
CA PRO A 46 11.33 -0.60 -27.19
C PRO A 46 10.34 0.14 -26.26
N LYS A 47 9.65 1.17 -26.76
CA LYS A 47 8.69 1.93 -25.95
C LYS A 47 7.41 1.15 -25.71
N GLU A 48 6.90 0.48 -26.74
CA GLU A 48 5.75 -0.40 -26.60
C GLU A 48 6.09 -1.61 -25.74
N ALA A 49 7.27 -2.20 -25.89
CA ALA A 49 7.75 -3.30 -25.05
C ALA A 49 7.82 -2.89 -23.57
N GLU A 50 8.39 -1.71 -23.26
CA GLU A 50 8.46 -1.20 -21.89
C GLU A 50 7.07 -1.02 -21.27
N LYS A 51 6.13 -0.41 -22.00
CA LYS A 51 4.76 -0.24 -21.56
C LYS A 51 4.09 -1.58 -21.28
N PHE A 52 4.23 -2.52 -22.21
CA PHE A 52 3.67 -3.88 -22.07
C PHE A 52 4.23 -4.61 -20.86
N LEU A 53 5.55 -4.54 -20.62
CA LEU A 53 6.19 -5.16 -19.46
C LEU A 53 5.74 -4.52 -18.15
N LYS A 54 5.51 -3.22 -18.12
CA LYS A 54 4.95 -2.52 -16.96
C LYS A 54 3.54 -3.01 -16.65
N GLU A 55 2.68 -3.15 -17.66
CA GLU A 55 1.33 -3.71 -17.52
C GLU A 55 1.38 -5.16 -17.02
N LEU A 56 2.22 -6.00 -17.63
CA LEU A 56 2.43 -7.38 -17.20
C LEU A 56 2.88 -7.47 -15.75
N SER A 57 3.83 -6.61 -15.35
CA SER A 57 4.29 -6.54 -13.95
C SER A 57 3.16 -6.20 -13.00
N GLY A 58 2.27 -5.28 -13.38
CA GLY A 58 1.09 -4.93 -12.59
C GLY A 58 0.13 -6.10 -12.37
N VAL A 59 -0.16 -6.87 -13.44
CA VAL A 59 -1.02 -8.07 -13.30
C VAL A 59 -0.32 -9.15 -12.48
N LYS A 60 0.97 -9.37 -12.73
CA LYS A 60 1.79 -10.37 -12.04
C LYS A 60 1.90 -10.11 -10.54
N PHE A 61 1.92 -8.85 -10.12
CA PHE A 61 1.91 -8.45 -8.72
C PHE A 61 0.73 -9.08 -7.95
N TRP A 62 -0.48 -9.02 -8.52
CA TRP A 62 -1.68 -9.58 -7.89
C TRP A 62 -1.60 -11.10 -7.74
N VAL A 63 -1.17 -11.79 -8.79
CA VAL A 63 -1.03 -13.25 -8.79
C VAL A 63 0.02 -13.67 -7.77
N THR A 64 1.20 -13.05 -7.80
CA THR A 64 2.30 -13.40 -6.90
C THR A 64 1.96 -13.11 -5.44
N GLY A 65 1.31 -11.96 -5.16
CA GLY A 65 0.86 -11.62 -3.81
C GLY A 65 -0.17 -12.62 -3.27
N TYR A 66 -1.15 -12.96 -4.10
CA TYR A 66 -2.15 -13.96 -3.73
C TYR A 66 -1.51 -15.34 -3.46
N ASP A 67 -0.63 -15.81 -4.35
CA ASP A 67 0.03 -17.10 -4.21
C ASP A 67 0.86 -17.20 -2.93
N LYS A 68 1.56 -16.12 -2.59
CA LYS A 68 2.34 -16.04 -1.36
C LYS A 68 1.46 -16.17 -0.13
N ILE A 69 0.32 -15.47 -0.10
CA ILE A 69 -0.63 -15.53 1.02
C ILE A 69 -1.26 -16.93 1.09
N ALA A 70 -1.69 -17.50 -0.04
CA ALA A 70 -2.29 -18.83 -0.09
C ALA A 70 -1.32 -19.91 0.43
N SER A 71 -0.06 -19.87 -0.01
CA SER A 71 1.00 -20.76 0.49
C SER A 71 1.24 -20.55 1.99
N GLY A 72 1.25 -19.29 2.46
CA GLY A 72 1.39 -19.01 3.89
C GLY A 72 0.26 -19.60 4.75
N VAL A 73 -0.98 -19.62 4.25
CA VAL A 73 -2.11 -20.28 4.94
C VAL A 73 -1.94 -21.80 4.96
N GLU A 74 -1.42 -22.40 3.89
CA GLU A 74 -1.08 -23.83 3.88
C GLU A 74 -0.01 -24.16 4.92
N ASP A 75 1.04 -23.36 5.00
CA ASP A 75 2.12 -23.49 5.98
C ASP A 75 1.59 -23.35 7.43
N LEU A 76 0.63 -22.44 7.69
CA LEU A 76 0.01 -22.29 9.00
C LEU A 76 -0.77 -23.55 9.44
N ASN A 77 -1.42 -24.27 8.51
CA ASN A 77 -2.07 -25.52 8.85
C ASN A 77 -1.05 -26.60 9.27
N VAL A 78 0.11 -26.62 8.60
CA VAL A 78 1.21 -27.55 8.96
C VAL A 78 1.77 -27.18 10.34
N LEU A 79 2.06 -25.90 10.60
CA LEU A 79 2.57 -25.44 11.90
C LEU A 79 1.59 -25.75 13.04
N LEU A 80 0.29 -25.62 12.80
CA LEU A 80 -0.74 -25.95 13.78
C LEU A 80 -0.75 -27.45 14.10
N GLU A 81 -0.58 -28.31 13.10
CA GLU A 81 -0.55 -29.78 13.28
C GLU A 81 0.66 -30.22 14.11
N PHE A 82 1.79 -29.52 13.98
CA PHE A 82 3.01 -29.80 14.72
C PHE A 82 3.10 -29.04 16.05
N GLU A 83 2.10 -28.25 16.43
CA GLU A 83 2.09 -27.39 17.63
C GLU A 83 3.34 -26.49 17.74
N ASP A 84 3.80 -25.93 16.59
CA ASP A 84 5.02 -25.15 16.49
C ASP A 84 4.86 -23.79 17.17
N GLU A 85 5.86 -23.35 17.93
CA GLU A 85 5.88 -22.06 18.64
C GLU A 85 5.94 -20.86 17.67
N GLU A 86 6.39 -21.05 16.42
CA GLU A 86 6.51 -19.99 15.39
C GLU A 86 5.16 -19.64 14.76
N ILE A 87 4.09 -20.40 15.04
CA ILE A 87 2.77 -20.19 14.43
C ILE A 87 2.20 -18.78 14.65
N ASP A 88 2.40 -18.18 15.82
CA ASP A 88 1.88 -16.85 16.14
C ASP A 88 2.56 -15.77 15.27
N GLN A 89 3.86 -15.91 15.03
CA GLN A 89 4.61 -15.00 14.17
C GLN A 89 4.28 -15.20 12.69
N ALA A 90 4.18 -16.44 12.24
CA ALA A 90 3.81 -16.77 10.88
C ALA A 90 2.39 -16.28 10.55
N TYR A 91 1.44 -16.46 11.45
CA TYR A 91 0.07 -15.95 11.31
C TYR A 91 0.05 -14.43 11.18
N ALA A 92 0.77 -13.71 12.04
CA ALA A 92 0.84 -12.25 11.98
C ALA A 92 1.39 -11.76 10.63
N ALA A 93 2.41 -12.43 10.10
CA ALA A 93 3.00 -12.09 8.80
C ALA A 93 2.01 -12.33 7.64
N VAL A 94 1.32 -13.47 7.61
CA VAL A 94 0.32 -13.77 6.57
C VAL A 94 -0.87 -12.81 6.65
N LEU A 95 -1.32 -12.48 7.86
CA LEU A 95 -2.41 -11.52 8.07
C LEU A 95 -2.04 -10.12 7.56
N GLU A 96 -0.84 -9.64 7.87
CA GLU A 96 -0.33 -8.34 7.40
C GLU A 96 -0.30 -8.27 5.86
N GLU A 97 0.19 -9.32 5.21
CA GLU A 97 0.23 -9.40 3.75
C GLU A 97 -1.18 -9.45 3.12
N LEU A 98 -2.10 -10.19 3.74
CA LEU A 98 -3.50 -10.24 3.30
C LEU A 98 -4.16 -8.87 3.42
N GLU A 99 -4.03 -8.20 4.57
CA GLU A 99 -4.61 -6.88 4.80
C GLU A 99 -4.04 -5.82 3.84
N ALA A 100 -2.76 -5.89 3.54
CA ALA A 100 -2.13 -5.02 2.55
C ALA A 100 -2.70 -5.23 1.14
N LEU A 101 -2.94 -6.48 0.73
CA LEU A 101 -3.49 -6.80 -0.58
C LEU A 101 -5.00 -6.47 -0.66
N GLU A 102 -5.77 -6.70 0.41
CA GLU A 102 -7.17 -6.29 0.52
C GLU A 102 -7.32 -4.77 0.42
N LEU A 103 -6.49 -4.02 1.16
CA LEU A 103 -6.49 -2.56 1.12
C LEU A 103 -6.17 -2.06 -0.30
N ARG A 104 -5.17 -2.64 -0.96
CA ARG A 104 -4.83 -2.28 -2.33
C ARG A 104 -5.97 -2.60 -3.32
N ASN A 105 -6.73 -3.68 -3.09
CA ASN A 105 -7.90 -4.00 -3.91
C ASN A 105 -9.04 -2.96 -3.76
N MET A 106 -9.12 -2.28 -2.61
CA MET A 106 -10.06 -1.19 -2.39
C MET A 106 -9.69 0.10 -3.14
N LEU A 107 -8.42 0.24 -3.54
CA LEU A 107 -7.90 1.38 -4.31
C LEU A 107 -8.09 1.15 -5.81
N GLY A 108 -9.34 1.17 -6.27
CA GLY A 108 -9.72 0.88 -7.65
C GLY A 108 -10.29 2.06 -8.42
N GLU A 109 -10.31 3.27 -7.84
CA GLU A 109 -10.82 4.47 -8.50
C GLU A 109 -9.80 5.05 -9.50
N GLU A 110 -10.30 5.78 -10.48
CA GLU A 110 -9.45 6.46 -11.45
C GLU A 110 -8.54 7.47 -10.73
N GLY A 111 -7.24 7.32 -10.93
CA GLY A 111 -6.21 8.16 -10.29
C GLY A 111 -5.62 7.59 -9.01
N ASP A 112 -6.19 6.56 -8.41
CA ASP A 112 -5.64 5.97 -7.17
C ASP A 112 -4.20 5.50 -7.33
N ASN A 113 -3.82 5.06 -8.53
CA ASN A 113 -2.47 4.58 -8.87
C ASN A 113 -1.43 5.69 -9.06
N LEU A 114 -1.82 6.95 -8.94
CA LEU A 114 -0.93 8.10 -9.14
C LEU A 114 -0.14 8.46 -7.88
N GLY A 115 0.92 9.25 -8.07
CA GLY A 115 1.57 9.99 -7.00
C GLY A 115 0.64 11.05 -6.41
N ALA A 116 0.98 11.58 -5.23
CA ALA A 116 0.15 12.56 -4.53
C ALA A 116 0.89 13.88 -4.32
N VAL A 117 0.12 14.96 -4.24
CA VAL A 117 0.55 16.24 -3.67
C VAL A 117 -0.24 16.45 -2.39
N LEU A 118 0.45 16.50 -1.26
CA LEU A 118 -0.12 16.70 0.06
C LEU A 118 0.20 18.11 0.55
N THR A 119 -0.85 18.89 0.87
CA THR A 119 -0.70 20.22 1.46
C THR A 119 -1.28 20.23 2.86
N ILE A 120 -0.51 20.70 3.83
CA ILE A 120 -0.92 20.87 5.23
C ILE A 120 -0.94 22.35 5.54
N ASN A 121 -2.04 22.83 6.11
CA ASN A 121 -2.21 24.23 6.52
C ASN A 121 -2.66 24.30 7.98
N SER A 122 -2.01 25.12 8.79
CA SER A 122 -2.42 25.36 10.20
C SER A 122 -3.74 26.14 10.32
N GLY A 123 -4.23 26.72 9.23
CA GLY A 123 -5.44 27.54 9.21
C GLY A 123 -5.27 28.86 9.98
N ALA A 124 -6.34 29.28 10.66
CA ALA A 124 -6.36 30.51 11.48
C ALA A 124 -5.79 30.29 12.90
N GLY A 125 -5.26 29.11 13.21
CA GLY A 125 -4.67 28.81 14.51
C GLY A 125 -3.33 29.51 14.73
N GLY A 126 -2.96 29.71 16.00
CA GLY A 126 -1.66 30.25 16.41
C GLY A 126 -0.56 29.18 16.49
N THR A 127 0.41 29.41 17.37
CA THR A 127 1.62 28.59 17.55
C THR A 127 1.33 27.09 17.73
N GLU A 128 0.30 26.72 18.51
CA GLU A 128 -0.11 25.31 18.70
C GLU A 128 -0.55 24.64 17.38
N ALA A 129 -1.24 25.37 16.50
CA ALA A 129 -1.67 24.83 15.21
C ALA A 129 -0.49 24.68 14.25
N ASN A 130 0.48 25.60 14.30
CA ASN A 130 1.73 25.51 13.54
C ASN A 130 2.58 24.32 14.01
N ASP A 131 2.67 24.06 15.31
CA ASP A 131 3.36 22.91 15.88
C ASP A 131 2.68 21.60 15.47
N TRP A 132 1.33 21.58 15.50
CA TRP A 132 0.57 20.41 15.01
C TRP A 132 0.81 20.13 13.53
N SER A 133 0.87 21.16 12.69
CA SER A 133 1.20 21.01 11.27
C SER A 133 2.58 20.40 11.05
N ALA A 134 3.58 20.82 11.84
CA ALA A 134 4.92 20.23 11.81
C ALA A 134 4.93 18.76 12.24
N MET A 135 4.11 18.39 13.23
CA MET A 135 3.97 17.01 13.67
C MET A 135 3.33 16.14 12.57
N LEU A 136 2.26 16.64 11.92
CA LEU A 136 1.61 15.96 10.78
C LEU A 136 2.57 15.78 9.61
N MET A 137 3.30 16.83 9.21
CA MET A 137 4.31 16.71 8.17
C MET A 137 5.29 15.58 8.47
N ARG A 138 5.83 15.55 9.69
CA ARG A 138 6.79 14.52 10.13
C ARG A 138 6.18 13.12 10.10
N MET A 139 4.89 13.00 10.48
CA MET A 139 4.15 11.73 10.43
C MET A 139 4.05 11.21 8.99
N TYR A 140 3.62 12.06 8.04
CA TYR A 140 3.45 11.64 6.65
C TYR A 140 4.78 11.37 5.95
N VAL A 141 5.83 12.15 6.22
CA VAL A 141 7.18 11.87 5.70
C VAL A 141 7.66 10.49 6.15
N ARG A 142 7.55 10.20 7.45
CA ARG A 142 7.95 8.88 7.99
C ARG A 142 7.11 7.72 7.45
N TRP A 143 5.81 7.95 7.26
CA TRP A 143 4.94 6.96 6.64
C TRP A 143 5.39 6.68 5.20
N ALA A 144 5.63 7.72 4.43
CA ALA A 144 6.07 7.61 3.05
C ALA A 144 7.42 6.88 2.93
N GLU A 145 8.39 7.24 3.77
CA GLU A 145 9.71 6.58 3.81
C GLU A 145 9.60 5.07 4.13
N ARG A 146 8.77 4.69 5.11
CA ARG A 146 8.54 3.29 5.46
C ARG A 146 7.91 2.47 4.33
N ASN A 147 7.09 3.12 3.51
CA ASN A 147 6.42 2.48 2.37
C ASN A 147 7.22 2.63 1.06
N GLY A 148 8.46 3.13 1.12
CA GLY A 148 9.33 3.24 -0.05
C GLY A 148 8.97 4.36 -1.02
N TYR A 149 8.15 5.32 -0.59
CA TYR A 149 7.81 6.50 -1.38
C TYR A 149 8.92 7.56 -1.30
N LYS A 150 9.12 8.26 -2.40
CA LYS A 150 10.00 9.42 -2.42
C LYS A 150 9.20 10.68 -2.09
N VAL A 151 9.63 11.43 -1.08
CA VAL A 151 9.00 12.69 -0.67
C VAL A 151 9.90 13.85 -1.04
N THR A 152 9.30 14.87 -1.65
CA THR A 152 9.96 16.14 -1.95
C THR A 152 9.10 17.29 -1.43
N VAL A 153 9.65 18.08 -0.51
CA VAL A 153 9.00 19.32 -0.06
C VAL A 153 9.15 20.35 -1.17
N THR A 154 8.03 20.83 -1.71
CA THR A 154 7.99 21.78 -2.83
C THR A 154 7.78 23.21 -2.38
N ASP A 155 7.11 23.39 -1.24
CA ASP A 155 6.86 24.70 -0.64
C ASP A 155 6.71 24.54 0.87
N GLU A 156 7.29 25.48 1.64
CA GLU A 156 7.20 25.50 3.10
C GLU A 156 7.20 26.93 3.60
N LEU A 157 6.20 27.25 4.42
CA LEU A 157 6.09 28.51 5.13
C LEU A 157 6.16 28.24 6.63
N GLU A 158 7.22 28.73 7.25
CA GLU A 158 7.41 28.62 8.69
C GLU A 158 6.35 29.44 9.47
N GLY A 159 6.04 29.00 10.70
CA GLY A 159 5.25 29.78 11.64
C GLY A 159 6.06 30.95 12.22
N GLU A 160 5.38 32.02 12.63
CA GLU A 160 6.05 33.23 13.17
C GLU A 160 6.91 32.93 14.41
N ASP A 161 6.42 32.11 15.34
CA ASP A 161 7.11 31.77 16.57
C ASP A 161 7.68 30.36 16.57
N ALA A 162 6.94 29.39 16.02
CA ALA A 162 7.33 27.98 15.93
C ALA A 162 6.45 27.21 14.93
N GLY A 163 6.92 26.03 14.54
CA GLY A 163 6.19 25.10 13.68
C GLY A 163 6.05 25.56 12.24
N ILE A 164 5.06 25.05 11.53
CA ILE A 164 4.86 25.26 10.10
C ILE A 164 3.47 25.85 9.86
N LYS A 165 3.43 26.99 9.16
CA LYS A 165 2.18 27.64 8.75
C LYS A 165 1.51 26.89 7.60
N SER A 166 2.28 26.52 6.61
CA SER A 166 1.85 25.64 5.52
C SER A 166 3.03 24.88 4.94
N VAL A 167 2.77 23.69 4.41
CA VAL A 167 3.75 22.92 3.68
C VAL A 167 3.07 22.14 2.56
N THR A 168 3.73 22.07 1.40
CA THR A 168 3.31 21.26 0.28
C THR A 168 4.41 20.25 -0.04
N MET A 169 4.03 18.99 -0.10
CA MET A 169 4.92 17.86 -0.37
C MET A 169 4.43 17.06 -1.56
N GLN A 170 5.33 16.71 -2.45
CA GLN A 170 5.08 15.73 -3.50
C GLN A 170 5.52 14.36 -3.00
N VAL A 171 4.62 13.38 -3.09
CA VAL A 171 4.84 11.98 -2.72
C VAL A 171 4.80 11.14 -3.99
N GLU A 172 5.95 10.63 -4.40
CA GLU A 172 6.13 9.85 -5.64
C GLU A 172 6.15 8.36 -5.32
N GLY A 173 5.30 7.60 -5.97
CA GLY A 173 5.20 6.15 -5.89
C GLY A 173 3.81 5.65 -6.26
N ASP A 174 3.71 4.36 -6.50
CA ASP A 174 2.46 3.73 -6.93
C ASP A 174 1.42 3.78 -5.81
N TYR A 175 0.20 4.22 -6.14
CA TYR A 175 -0.94 4.35 -5.22
C TYR A 175 -0.78 5.36 -4.09
N ALA A 176 0.20 6.27 -4.15
CA ALA A 176 0.36 7.29 -3.12
C ALA A 176 -0.89 8.15 -2.95
N PHE A 177 -1.54 8.54 -4.07
CA PHE A 177 -2.80 9.28 -4.03
C PHE A 177 -3.93 8.45 -3.43
N GLY A 178 -4.08 7.19 -3.83
CA GLY A 178 -5.11 6.30 -3.31
C GLY A 178 -5.08 6.18 -1.78
N TYR A 179 -3.88 6.04 -1.20
CA TYR A 179 -3.72 5.99 0.26
C TYR A 179 -3.97 7.34 0.93
N LEU A 180 -3.50 8.44 0.33
CA LEU A 180 -3.54 9.76 0.98
C LEU A 180 -4.85 10.53 0.76
N LYS A 181 -5.67 10.18 -0.25
CA LYS A 181 -6.94 10.89 -0.53
C LYS A 181 -7.90 10.86 0.66
N ALA A 182 -7.92 9.77 1.43
CA ALA A 182 -8.76 9.62 2.60
C ALA A 182 -8.34 10.52 3.78
N GLU A 183 -7.10 10.98 3.79
CA GLU A 183 -6.57 11.89 4.81
C GLU A 183 -7.00 13.36 4.60
N SER A 184 -7.68 13.66 3.49
CA SER A 184 -8.17 15.02 3.23
C SER A 184 -9.24 15.43 4.23
N GLY A 185 -8.95 16.44 5.04
CA GLY A 185 -9.89 16.93 6.05
C GLY A 185 -9.24 17.73 7.18
N VAL A 186 -9.97 17.90 8.26
CA VAL A 186 -9.51 18.62 9.45
C VAL A 186 -8.95 17.65 10.48
N HIS A 187 -7.66 17.77 10.75
CA HIS A 187 -6.96 16.96 11.74
C HIS A 187 -6.96 17.67 13.09
N ARG A 188 -7.58 17.09 14.09
CA ARG A 188 -7.69 17.65 15.44
C ARG A 188 -6.72 16.95 16.38
N LEU A 189 -5.89 17.75 17.05
CA LEU A 189 -5.05 17.30 18.17
C LEU A 189 -5.78 17.50 19.49
N VAL A 190 -5.81 16.46 20.32
CA VAL A 190 -6.28 16.54 21.71
C VAL A 190 -5.12 16.18 22.61
N ARG A 191 -4.52 17.17 23.24
CA ARG A 191 -3.41 17.01 24.20
C ARG A 191 -3.45 18.10 25.25
N ILE A 192 -2.70 17.92 26.32
CA ILE A 192 -2.35 19.03 27.25
C ILE A 192 -1.30 19.88 26.53
N SER A 193 -1.51 21.20 26.49
CA SER A 193 -0.51 22.13 25.94
C SER A 193 0.77 22.11 26.78
N PRO A 194 1.96 22.08 26.18
CA PRO A 194 3.22 22.10 26.89
C PRO A 194 3.48 23.38 27.66
#